data_81d227a874a974e07aed7343872637f4
#
_entry.id   81d227a874a974e07aed7343872637f4
#
_cell.length_a   1.000
_cell.length_b   1.000
_cell.length_c   1.000
_cell.angle_alpha   90.00
_cell.angle_beta   90.00
_cell.angle_gamma   90.00
#
_symmetry.space_group_name_H-M   'P 1'
#
loop_
_entity.id
_entity.type
_entity.pdbx_description
1 polymer ?
#
loop_
_entity_poly.entity_id
_entity_poly.type
_entity_poly.pdbx_seq_one_letter_code
_entity_poly.pdbx_strand_id
1 'polypeptide(L)'
;MLSILLFLSLVPEKKSRYLLPILIPCALSGAHLFLYWICKMDKKDIWGRISYRAHALSITAVILIVPFLLYHFAYKRGVLDGVECFWLSMGVWFFGLLMGLESLKMKPYRFLMSVVGLFMFIEIFMMPYIGRFVTNKEKKSISETWTMATLKPLPFYYLSTDTLRIELVYEAHKRIEDIDLADTTAVKKALPFVLLSCTEHISGEEKWKSSVTITPVGRYDDNPWPQGHRRYTEDFIKYVTVWRQK
;
A
#
# COMPACT_ATOMS: atom_id res chain seq x y z
N MET A 1 10.52 -18.86 21.02
CA MET A 1 10.30 -17.69 20.13
C MET A 1 11.52 -17.37 19.26
N LEU A 2 12.72 -17.22 19.82
CA LEU A 2 13.96 -16.97 19.06
C LEU A 2 14.19 -18.00 17.94
N SER A 3 13.95 -19.28 18.20
CA SER A 3 14.07 -20.35 17.21
C SER A 3 13.14 -20.19 16.02
N ILE A 4 11.90 -19.76 16.24
CA ILE A 4 10.93 -19.54 15.15
C ILE A 4 11.32 -18.31 14.30
N LEU A 5 11.79 -17.23 14.94
CA LEU A 5 12.33 -16.06 14.23
C LEU A 5 13.56 -16.41 13.40
N LEU A 6 14.43 -17.28 13.94
CA LEU A 6 15.63 -17.77 13.25
C LEU A 6 15.24 -18.64 12.05
N PHE A 7 14.27 -19.54 12.19
CA PHE A 7 13.73 -20.34 11.08
C PHE A 7 13.12 -19.46 9.99
N LEU A 8 12.30 -18.46 10.35
CA LEU A 8 11.68 -17.57 9.38
C LEU A 8 12.68 -16.62 8.69
N SER A 9 13.81 -16.32 9.35
CA SER A 9 14.87 -15.53 8.72
C SER A 9 15.63 -16.30 7.64
N LEU A 10 15.59 -17.62 7.67
CA LEU A 10 16.21 -18.51 6.68
C LEU A 10 15.33 -18.73 5.44
N VAL A 11 14.04 -18.35 5.49
CA VAL A 11 13.15 -18.49 4.33
C VAL A 11 13.49 -17.41 3.29
N PRO A 12 13.85 -17.78 2.03
CA PRO A 12 14.27 -16.82 1.00
C PRO A 12 13.16 -15.87 0.60
N GLU A 13 11.89 -16.31 0.57
CA GLU A 13 10.73 -15.48 0.28
C GLU A 13 10.12 -14.90 1.56
N LYS A 14 10.54 -13.69 1.93
CA LYS A 14 10.02 -12.97 3.10
C LYS A 14 8.67 -12.30 2.79
N LYS A 15 7.60 -13.06 2.77
CA LYS A 15 6.24 -12.49 2.68
C LYS A 15 5.75 -12.14 4.10
N SER A 16 5.21 -10.93 4.28
CA SER A 16 4.71 -10.45 5.58
C SER A 16 3.70 -11.41 6.26
N ARG A 17 2.94 -12.17 5.46
CA ARG A 17 2.00 -13.19 5.95
C ARG A 17 2.66 -14.31 6.77
N TYR A 18 3.96 -14.59 6.60
CA TYR A 18 4.66 -15.59 7.39
C TYR A 18 4.96 -15.13 8.83
N LEU A 19 4.85 -13.82 9.09
CA LEU A 19 5.01 -13.27 10.44
C LEU A 19 3.72 -13.34 11.26
N LEU A 20 2.56 -13.52 10.63
CA LEU A 20 1.26 -13.60 11.31
C LEU A 20 1.19 -14.63 12.43
N PRO A 21 1.67 -15.89 12.27
CA PRO A 21 1.64 -16.89 13.35
C PRO A 21 2.46 -16.50 14.58
N ILE A 22 3.50 -15.67 14.42
CA ILE A 22 4.34 -15.20 15.53
C ILE A 22 3.69 -14.03 16.27
N LEU A 23 2.85 -13.28 15.63
CA LEU A 23 2.21 -12.10 16.21
C LEU A 23 1.36 -12.45 17.43
N ILE A 24 0.67 -13.59 17.40
CA ILE A 24 -0.18 -14.06 18.52
C ILE A 24 0.65 -14.36 19.77
N PRO A 25 1.67 -15.24 19.74
CA PRO A 25 2.48 -15.50 20.94
C PRO A 25 3.29 -14.26 21.37
N CYS A 26 3.69 -13.35 20.45
CA CYS A 26 4.30 -12.07 20.82
C CYS A 26 3.32 -11.19 21.58
N ALA A 27 2.09 -11.05 21.10
CA ALA A 27 1.06 -10.26 21.75
C ALA A 27 0.71 -10.81 23.15
N LEU A 28 0.56 -12.13 23.27
CA LEU A 28 0.31 -12.79 24.56
C LEU A 28 1.47 -12.58 25.55
N SER A 29 2.72 -12.73 25.08
CA SER A 29 3.90 -12.50 25.93
C SER A 29 4.01 -11.04 26.35
N GLY A 30 3.72 -10.09 25.44
CA GLY A 30 3.66 -8.68 25.76
C GLY A 30 2.56 -8.35 26.79
N ALA A 31 1.35 -8.86 26.57
CA ALA A 31 0.25 -8.69 27.51
C ALA A 31 0.57 -9.23 28.91
N HIS A 32 1.18 -10.43 28.98
CA HIS A 32 1.62 -11.01 30.25
C HIS A 32 2.67 -10.16 30.96
N LEU A 33 3.64 -9.62 30.22
CA LEU A 33 4.66 -8.74 30.74
C LEU A 33 4.05 -7.43 31.29
N PHE A 34 3.11 -6.82 30.57
CA PHE A 34 2.40 -5.62 31.01
C PHE A 34 1.55 -5.90 32.27
N LEU A 35 0.83 -7.02 32.32
CA LEU A 35 0.07 -7.43 33.50
C LEU A 35 0.98 -7.63 34.70
N TYR A 36 2.15 -8.21 34.51
CA TYR A 36 3.15 -8.35 35.56
C TYR A 36 3.58 -6.98 36.10
N TRP A 37 3.93 -6.03 35.23
CA TRP A 37 4.34 -4.69 35.64
C TRP A 37 3.21 -3.89 36.33
N ILE A 38 1.96 -4.07 35.92
CA ILE A 38 0.82 -3.33 36.47
C ILE A 38 0.38 -3.94 37.81
N CYS A 39 0.29 -5.27 37.91
CA CYS A 39 -0.36 -5.94 39.01
C CYS A 39 0.60 -6.56 40.03
N LYS A 40 1.79 -6.98 39.60
CA LYS A 40 2.68 -7.77 40.45
C LYS A 40 4.02 -7.12 40.79
N MET A 41 4.39 -6.03 40.09
CA MET A 41 5.68 -5.38 40.35
C MET A 41 5.67 -4.65 41.67
N ASP A 42 6.37 -5.22 42.66
CA ASP A 42 6.53 -4.60 43.98
C ASP A 42 7.72 -3.61 43.99
N LYS A 43 7.71 -2.69 45.01
CA LYS A 43 8.81 -1.74 45.19
C LYS A 43 10.15 -2.43 45.45
N LYS A 44 10.14 -3.66 45.96
CA LYS A 44 11.33 -4.49 46.22
C LYS A 44 11.83 -5.27 44.99
N ASP A 45 11.01 -5.35 43.92
CA ASP A 45 11.37 -6.07 42.71
C ASP A 45 12.32 -5.23 41.83
N ILE A 46 13.61 -5.37 42.09
CA ILE A 46 14.65 -4.63 41.35
C ILE A 46 14.66 -5.02 39.86
N TRP A 47 14.54 -6.32 39.56
CA TRP A 47 14.61 -6.80 38.18
C TRP A 47 13.38 -6.40 37.35
N GLY A 48 12.19 -6.47 37.93
CA GLY A 48 10.98 -6.01 37.27
C GLY A 48 11.03 -4.52 36.98
N ARG A 49 11.57 -3.72 37.89
CA ARG A 49 11.74 -2.26 37.71
C ARG A 49 12.78 -1.90 36.63
N ILE A 50 13.91 -2.62 36.60
CA ILE A 50 14.94 -2.43 35.56
C ILE A 50 14.35 -2.83 34.19
N SER A 51 13.70 -3.99 34.12
CA SER A 51 13.04 -4.48 32.90
C SER A 51 12.00 -3.45 32.38
N TYR A 52 11.11 -2.97 33.24
CA TYR A 52 10.14 -1.95 32.86
C TYR A 52 10.79 -0.68 32.33
N ARG A 53 11.77 -0.13 33.05
CA ARG A 53 12.47 1.09 32.63
C ARG A 53 13.17 0.91 31.29
N ALA A 54 13.88 -0.19 31.13
CA ALA A 54 14.61 -0.47 29.89
C ALA A 54 13.65 -0.50 28.68
N HIS A 55 12.55 -1.23 28.79
CA HIS A 55 11.57 -1.32 27.72
C HIS A 55 10.86 0.02 27.48
N ALA A 56 10.38 0.68 28.54
CA ALA A 56 9.66 1.93 28.43
C ALA A 56 10.53 3.05 27.85
N LEU A 57 11.79 3.16 28.26
CA LEU A 57 12.72 4.14 27.70
C LEU A 57 13.11 3.82 26.27
N SER A 58 13.30 2.54 25.92
CA SER A 58 13.57 2.13 24.53
C SER A 58 12.43 2.51 23.60
N ILE A 59 11.18 2.20 23.99
CA ILE A 59 10.00 2.57 23.20
C ILE A 59 9.89 4.11 23.08
N THR A 60 10.05 4.80 24.19
CA THR A 60 10.00 6.29 24.22
C THR A 60 11.08 6.88 23.28
N ALA A 61 12.30 6.37 23.30
CA ALA A 61 13.38 6.83 22.44
C ALA A 61 13.05 6.64 20.96
N VAL A 62 12.52 5.48 20.59
CA VAL A 62 12.06 5.21 19.22
C VAL A 62 10.99 6.22 18.79
N ILE A 63 10.00 6.49 19.65
CA ILE A 63 8.90 7.43 19.33
C ILE A 63 9.42 8.86 19.19
N LEU A 64 10.36 9.29 20.02
CA LEU A 64 10.95 10.62 19.91
C LEU A 64 11.77 10.84 18.63
N ILE A 65 12.24 9.78 17.99
CA ILE A 65 12.93 9.82 16.69
C ILE A 65 11.93 9.96 15.52
N VAL A 66 10.68 9.50 15.65
CA VAL A 66 9.69 9.50 14.57
C VAL A 66 9.49 10.88 13.93
N PRO A 67 9.40 12.01 14.62
CA PRO A 67 9.29 13.33 14.01
C PRO A 67 10.44 13.69 13.06
N PHE A 68 11.68 13.27 13.39
CA PHE A 68 12.83 13.46 12.52
C PHE A 68 12.72 12.62 11.25
N LEU A 69 12.18 11.39 11.38
CA LEU A 69 11.90 10.53 10.22
C LEU A 69 10.78 11.12 9.36
N LEU A 70 9.72 11.66 9.97
CA LEU A 70 8.66 12.34 9.24
C LEU A 70 9.19 13.54 8.46
N TYR A 71 10.02 14.36 9.09
CA TYR A 71 10.67 15.49 8.41
C TYR A 71 11.52 15.02 7.23
N HIS A 72 12.37 14.01 7.45
CA HIS A 72 13.33 13.57 6.43
C HIS A 72 12.66 12.80 5.27
N PHE A 73 11.71 11.92 5.57
CA PHE A 73 11.10 11.04 4.56
C PHE A 73 9.78 11.56 4.01
N ALA A 74 9.02 12.34 4.77
CA ALA A 74 7.71 12.82 4.35
C ALA A 74 7.76 14.25 3.82
N TYR A 75 8.28 15.19 4.62
CA TYR A 75 8.34 16.59 4.24
C TYR A 75 9.32 16.85 3.09
N LYS A 76 10.57 16.38 3.19
CA LYS A 76 11.57 16.58 2.11
C LYS A 76 11.18 15.93 0.78
N ARG A 77 10.35 14.88 0.80
CA ARG A 77 9.84 14.23 -0.42
C ARG A 77 8.53 14.85 -0.94
N GLY A 78 8.03 15.91 -0.30
CA GLY A 78 6.81 16.58 -0.69
C GLY A 78 5.53 15.74 -0.55
N VAL A 79 5.55 14.75 0.36
CA VAL A 79 4.38 13.92 0.69
C VAL A 79 3.48 14.63 1.68
N LEU A 80 4.10 15.35 2.64
CA LEU A 80 3.44 16.17 3.64
C LEU A 80 3.81 17.64 3.43
N ASP A 81 2.85 18.53 3.64
CA ASP A 81 3.10 19.95 3.73
C ASP A 81 3.76 20.30 5.07
N GLY A 82 4.40 21.50 5.15
CA GLY A 82 5.09 21.93 6.36
C GLY A 82 4.16 22.00 7.58
N VAL A 83 2.93 22.43 7.41
CA VAL A 83 1.91 22.50 8.48
C VAL A 83 1.49 21.10 8.93
N GLU A 84 1.22 20.19 7.99
CA GLU A 84 0.86 18.79 8.28
C GLU A 84 2.00 18.09 9.04
N CYS A 85 3.25 18.23 8.54
CA CYS A 85 4.43 17.63 9.18
C CYS A 85 4.62 18.17 10.61
N PHE A 86 4.42 19.48 10.82
CA PHE A 86 4.53 20.10 12.14
C PHE A 86 3.49 19.54 13.12
N TRP A 87 2.20 19.51 12.76
CA TRP A 87 1.14 19.03 13.65
C TRP A 87 1.28 17.56 13.98
N LEU A 88 1.62 16.72 12.99
CA LEU A 88 1.85 15.30 13.22
C LEU A 88 3.06 15.06 14.14
N SER A 89 4.13 15.83 13.94
CA SER A 89 5.33 15.76 14.79
C SER A 89 5.03 16.20 16.22
N MET A 90 4.27 17.26 16.40
CA MET A 90 3.85 17.75 17.73
C MET A 90 3.02 16.68 18.46
N GLY A 91 2.07 16.04 17.77
CA GLY A 91 1.27 14.98 18.37
C GLY A 91 2.12 13.79 18.82
N VAL A 92 3.04 13.32 17.98
CA VAL A 92 3.95 12.22 18.32
C VAL A 92 4.87 12.61 19.50
N TRP A 93 5.43 13.81 19.49
CA TRP A 93 6.25 14.30 20.60
C TRP A 93 5.46 14.42 21.90
N PHE A 94 4.23 14.90 21.84
CA PHE A 94 3.35 14.97 23.02
C PHE A 94 3.21 13.60 23.70
N PHE A 95 2.87 12.56 22.93
CA PHE A 95 2.78 11.21 23.48
C PHE A 95 4.14 10.65 23.90
N GLY A 96 5.20 10.91 23.15
CA GLY A 96 6.56 10.50 23.50
C GLY A 96 7.02 11.09 24.83
N LEU A 97 6.76 12.39 25.08
CA LEU A 97 7.07 13.05 26.34
C LEU A 97 6.24 12.51 27.50
N LEU A 98 4.91 12.27 27.29
CA LEU A 98 4.07 11.64 28.31
C LEU A 98 4.63 10.26 28.68
N MET A 99 4.95 9.43 27.70
CA MET A 99 5.53 8.10 27.92
C MET A 99 6.84 8.16 28.68
N GLY A 100 7.72 9.12 28.34
CA GLY A 100 8.97 9.35 29.05
C GLY A 100 8.74 9.72 30.52
N LEU A 101 7.84 10.67 30.79
CA LEU A 101 7.50 11.09 32.15
C LEU A 101 6.92 9.95 32.98
N GLU A 102 5.99 9.15 32.42
CA GLU A 102 5.36 8.03 33.14
C GLU A 102 6.36 6.86 33.34
N SER A 103 7.30 6.66 32.42
CA SER A 103 8.41 5.73 32.60
C SER A 103 9.29 6.10 33.78
N LEU A 104 9.69 7.38 33.88
CA LEU A 104 10.50 7.88 35.01
C LEU A 104 9.76 7.79 36.35
N LYS A 105 8.45 8.06 36.36
CA LYS A 105 7.59 7.99 37.55
C LYS A 105 7.21 6.56 37.93
N MET A 106 7.63 5.55 37.18
CA MET A 106 7.32 4.12 37.41
C MET A 106 5.80 3.86 37.47
N LYS A 107 5.05 4.42 36.49
CA LYS A 107 3.59 4.25 36.40
C LYS A 107 3.20 3.44 35.17
N PRO A 108 3.33 2.11 35.19
CA PRO A 108 3.16 1.26 34.01
C PRO A 108 1.76 1.33 33.40
N TYR A 109 0.72 1.49 34.21
CA TYR A 109 -0.66 1.67 33.70
C TYR A 109 -0.81 2.95 32.85
N ARG A 110 -0.29 4.08 33.34
CA ARG A 110 -0.36 5.35 32.60
C ARG A 110 0.51 5.33 31.34
N PHE A 111 1.66 4.69 31.43
CA PHE A 111 2.51 4.45 30.27
C PHE A 111 1.74 3.67 29.19
N LEU A 112 1.05 2.58 29.56
CA LEU A 112 0.23 1.81 28.62
C LEU A 112 -0.89 2.65 28.00
N MET A 113 -1.59 3.49 28.81
CA MET A 113 -2.61 4.40 28.28
C MET A 113 -2.04 5.40 27.29
N SER A 114 -0.82 5.91 27.53
CA SER A 114 -0.13 6.80 26.57
C SER A 114 0.25 6.08 25.27
N VAL A 115 0.63 4.80 25.36
CA VAL A 115 0.87 3.95 24.16
C VAL A 115 -0.42 3.77 23.36
N VAL A 116 -1.52 3.43 24.01
CA VAL A 116 -2.84 3.28 23.35
C VAL A 116 -3.25 4.61 22.70
N GLY A 117 -3.10 5.73 23.43
CA GLY A 117 -3.39 7.05 22.87
C GLY A 117 -2.55 7.39 21.64
N LEU A 118 -1.27 7.04 21.64
CA LEU A 118 -0.39 7.20 20.47
C LEU A 118 -0.88 6.36 19.28
N PHE A 119 -1.25 5.08 19.49
CA PHE A 119 -1.80 4.26 18.42
C PHE A 119 -3.08 4.85 17.83
N MET A 120 -4.00 5.30 18.67
CA MET A 120 -5.22 5.99 18.22
C MET A 120 -4.87 7.26 17.42
N PHE A 121 -3.91 8.05 17.89
CA PHE A 121 -3.43 9.22 17.17
C PHE A 121 -2.87 8.86 15.80
N ILE A 122 -2.07 7.81 15.72
CA ILE A 122 -1.49 7.33 14.44
C ILE A 122 -2.62 6.88 13.50
N GLU A 123 -3.57 6.08 13.96
CA GLU A 123 -4.66 5.59 13.12
C GLU A 123 -5.56 6.72 12.61
N ILE A 124 -5.92 7.66 13.46
CA ILE A 124 -6.85 8.74 13.08
C ILE A 124 -6.16 9.80 12.23
N PHE A 125 -4.96 10.22 12.62
CA PHE A 125 -4.30 11.38 12.00
C PHE A 125 -3.20 11.04 11.01
N MET A 126 -2.48 9.92 11.16
CA MET A 126 -1.36 9.58 10.28
C MET A 126 -1.76 8.60 9.16
N MET A 127 -2.69 7.66 9.41
CA MET A 127 -3.12 6.69 8.40
C MET A 127 -3.60 7.31 7.08
N PRO A 128 -4.37 8.40 7.06
CA PRO A 128 -4.78 9.06 5.81
C PRO A 128 -3.60 9.50 4.95
N TYR A 129 -2.47 9.85 5.58
CA TYR A 129 -1.27 10.27 4.86
C TYR A 129 -0.40 9.10 4.38
N ILE A 130 -0.50 7.93 5.03
CA ILE A 130 0.27 6.74 4.61
C ILE A 130 -0.08 6.36 3.17
N GLY A 131 -1.33 6.52 2.77
CA GLY A 131 -1.74 6.33 1.38
C GLY A 131 -0.92 7.17 0.40
N ARG A 132 -0.59 8.42 0.73
CA ARG A 132 0.20 9.32 -0.13
C ARG A 132 1.66 8.85 -0.32
N PHE A 133 2.22 8.08 0.63
CA PHE A 133 3.56 7.50 0.52
C PHE A 133 3.61 6.29 -0.42
N VAL A 134 2.51 5.55 -0.48
CA VAL A 134 2.42 4.28 -1.21
C VAL A 134 1.84 4.51 -2.60
N THR A 135 1.00 5.54 -2.76
CA THR A 135 0.32 5.79 -4.03
C THR A 135 1.28 6.44 -5.02
N ASN A 136 1.48 5.80 -6.14
CA ASN A 136 2.16 6.41 -7.28
C ASN A 136 1.33 7.60 -7.77
N LYS A 137 1.88 8.83 -7.71
CA LYS A 137 1.19 10.05 -8.18
C LYS A 137 0.94 10.04 -9.68
N GLU A 138 1.71 9.24 -10.42
CA GLU A 138 1.58 9.07 -11.87
C GLU A 138 0.63 7.91 -12.23
N LYS A 139 0.10 7.21 -11.19
CA LYS A 139 -0.84 6.13 -11.41
C LYS A 139 -2.10 6.66 -12.07
N LYS A 140 -2.35 6.18 -13.28
CA LYS A 140 -3.58 6.40 -14.01
C LYS A 140 -4.29 5.06 -14.15
N SER A 141 -5.23 4.82 -13.24
CA SER A 141 -5.89 3.52 -13.19
C SER A 141 -6.82 3.29 -14.37
N ILE A 142 -6.87 2.06 -14.83
CA ILE A 142 -7.85 1.63 -15.85
C ILE A 142 -9.30 1.80 -15.35
N SER A 143 -9.52 1.88 -14.03
CA SER A 143 -10.83 2.17 -13.45
C SER A 143 -11.41 3.51 -13.91
N GLU A 144 -10.59 4.46 -14.35
CA GLU A 144 -11.05 5.71 -14.93
C GLU A 144 -11.88 5.49 -16.21
N THR A 145 -11.60 4.41 -16.95
CA THR A 145 -12.38 4.08 -18.16
C THR A 145 -13.83 3.76 -17.86
N TRP A 146 -14.13 3.27 -16.64
CA TRP A 146 -15.49 2.99 -16.19
C TRP A 146 -16.34 4.26 -16.02
N THR A 147 -15.72 5.36 -15.65
CA THR A 147 -16.41 6.65 -15.47
C THR A 147 -16.70 7.36 -16.79
N MET A 148 -16.01 6.95 -17.87
CA MET A 148 -16.21 7.54 -19.20
C MET A 148 -17.52 7.04 -19.82
N ALA A 149 -18.49 7.94 -19.97
CA ALA A 149 -19.80 7.63 -20.55
C ALA A 149 -19.70 6.99 -21.95
N THR A 150 -18.69 7.35 -22.73
CA THR A 150 -18.45 6.84 -24.09
C THR A 150 -17.94 5.41 -24.14
N LEU A 151 -17.30 4.92 -23.08
CA LEU A 151 -16.72 3.57 -22.99
C LEU A 151 -17.63 2.60 -22.23
N LYS A 152 -18.48 3.14 -21.36
CA LYS A 152 -19.35 2.37 -20.48
C LYS A 152 -20.24 1.34 -21.22
N PRO A 153 -20.86 1.62 -22.38
CA PRO A 153 -21.69 0.65 -23.08
C PRO A 153 -20.89 -0.37 -23.91
N LEU A 154 -19.60 -0.15 -24.15
CA LEU A 154 -18.82 -0.97 -25.06
C LEU A 154 -18.26 -2.21 -24.36
N PRO A 155 -18.19 -3.37 -25.05
CA PRO A 155 -17.48 -4.55 -24.57
C PRO A 155 -15.98 -4.30 -24.58
N PHE A 156 -15.26 -4.94 -23.65
CA PHE A 156 -13.82 -4.83 -23.50
C PHE A 156 -13.16 -6.13 -23.94
N TYR A 157 -12.12 -6.00 -24.74
CA TYR A 157 -11.31 -7.10 -25.23
C TYR A 157 -9.83 -6.85 -24.94
N TYR A 158 -9.05 -7.93 -24.85
CA TYR A 158 -7.61 -7.88 -24.83
C TYR A 158 -7.05 -8.75 -25.98
N LEU A 159 -5.83 -8.48 -26.40
CA LEU A 159 -5.20 -9.28 -27.44
C LEU A 159 -4.91 -10.69 -26.92
N SER A 160 -5.28 -11.71 -27.70
CA SER A 160 -5.00 -13.12 -27.36
C SER A 160 -3.50 -13.42 -27.18
N THR A 161 -2.63 -12.58 -27.75
CA THR A 161 -1.16 -12.66 -27.62
C THR A 161 -0.65 -12.05 -26.32
N ASP A 162 -1.47 -11.24 -25.66
CA ASP A 162 -1.08 -10.51 -24.45
C ASP A 162 -1.49 -11.28 -23.19
N THR A 163 -0.81 -11.02 -22.07
CA THR A 163 -1.19 -11.54 -20.77
C THR A 163 -2.13 -10.57 -20.07
N LEU A 164 -3.34 -11.03 -19.75
CA LEU A 164 -4.29 -10.28 -18.95
C LEU A 164 -4.10 -10.59 -17.48
N ARG A 165 -3.87 -9.57 -16.69
CA ARG A 165 -3.84 -9.71 -15.22
C ARG A 165 -5.27 -9.69 -14.67
N ILE A 166 -5.56 -10.61 -13.77
CA ILE A 166 -6.91 -10.76 -13.19
C ILE A 166 -7.36 -9.50 -12.43
N GLU A 167 -6.41 -8.75 -11.86
CA GLU A 167 -6.67 -7.50 -11.18
C GLU A 167 -7.29 -6.45 -12.11
N LEU A 168 -6.89 -6.42 -13.38
CA LEU A 168 -7.45 -5.48 -14.37
C LEU A 168 -8.93 -5.72 -14.64
N VAL A 169 -9.39 -6.98 -14.58
CA VAL A 169 -10.81 -7.31 -14.75
C VAL A 169 -11.62 -6.72 -13.60
N TYR A 170 -11.10 -6.81 -12.37
CA TYR A 170 -11.74 -6.21 -11.20
C TYR A 170 -11.75 -4.69 -11.27
N GLU A 171 -10.63 -4.07 -11.63
CA GLU A 171 -10.51 -2.61 -11.69
C GLU A 171 -11.33 -2.00 -12.84
N ALA A 172 -11.44 -2.70 -13.97
CA ALA A 172 -12.29 -2.27 -15.08
C ALA A 172 -13.79 -2.46 -14.81
N HIS A 173 -14.17 -3.19 -13.74
CA HIS A 173 -15.56 -3.57 -13.42
C HIS A 173 -16.34 -4.17 -14.61
N LYS A 174 -15.63 -4.85 -15.50
CA LYS A 174 -16.18 -5.46 -16.72
C LYS A 174 -15.54 -6.80 -16.99
N ARG A 175 -16.33 -7.65 -17.66
CA ARG A 175 -15.79 -8.84 -18.29
C ARG A 175 -14.90 -8.40 -19.46
N ILE A 176 -13.70 -8.89 -19.51
CA ILE A 176 -12.73 -8.65 -20.58
C ILE A 176 -12.51 -10.00 -21.24
N GLU A 177 -12.78 -10.09 -22.53
CA GLU A 177 -12.63 -11.30 -23.34
C GLU A 177 -11.38 -11.17 -24.22
N ASP A 178 -10.85 -12.31 -24.66
CA ASP A 178 -9.75 -12.30 -25.61
C ASP A 178 -10.26 -12.10 -27.05
N ILE A 179 -9.45 -11.46 -27.87
CA ILE A 179 -9.74 -11.28 -29.29
C ILE A 179 -8.47 -11.49 -30.10
N ASP A 180 -8.58 -12.29 -31.17
CA ASP A 180 -7.53 -12.43 -32.16
C ASP A 180 -7.81 -11.49 -33.34
N LEU A 181 -6.92 -10.53 -33.59
CA LEU A 181 -7.04 -9.60 -34.70
C LEU A 181 -6.80 -10.25 -36.08
N ALA A 182 -6.29 -11.48 -36.12
CA ALA A 182 -6.19 -12.24 -37.36
C ALA A 182 -7.55 -12.79 -37.81
N ASP A 183 -8.47 -13.05 -36.87
CA ASP A 183 -9.84 -13.50 -37.19
C ASP A 183 -10.72 -12.31 -37.57
N THR A 184 -10.83 -12.07 -38.86
CA THR A 184 -11.64 -10.97 -39.42
C THR A 184 -13.12 -11.09 -39.11
N THR A 185 -13.63 -12.30 -38.89
CA THR A 185 -15.04 -12.56 -38.61
C THR A 185 -15.37 -12.20 -37.18
N ALA A 186 -14.53 -12.62 -36.24
CA ALA A 186 -14.67 -12.31 -34.83
C ALA A 186 -14.59 -10.79 -34.56
N VAL A 187 -13.58 -10.12 -35.16
CA VAL A 187 -13.40 -8.68 -35.02
C VAL A 187 -14.60 -7.88 -35.56
N LYS A 188 -15.09 -8.21 -36.77
CA LYS A 188 -16.26 -7.52 -37.35
C LYS A 188 -17.52 -7.72 -36.52
N LYS A 189 -17.72 -8.89 -35.92
CA LYS A 189 -18.88 -9.19 -35.08
C LYS A 189 -18.80 -8.45 -33.73
N ALA A 190 -17.59 -8.23 -33.22
CA ALA A 190 -17.38 -7.59 -31.92
C ALA A 190 -17.53 -6.05 -31.96
N LEU A 191 -17.41 -5.41 -33.13
CA LEU A 191 -17.49 -3.95 -33.28
C LEU A 191 -18.87 -3.40 -32.85
N PRO A 192 -18.93 -2.27 -32.14
CA PRO A 192 -17.81 -1.48 -31.61
C PRO A 192 -17.31 -2.00 -30.26
N PHE A 193 -15.99 -1.95 -30.01
CA PHE A 193 -15.39 -2.44 -28.80
C PHE A 193 -14.20 -1.60 -28.32
N VAL A 194 -13.78 -1.84 -27.07
CA VAL A 194 -12.58 -1.27 -26.46
C VAL A 194 -11.51 -2.36 -26.43
N LEU A 195 -10.33 -2.06 -26.98
CA LEU A 195 -9.20 -2.97 -26.97
C LEU A 195 -8.15 -2.50 -25.94
N LEU A 196 -7.70 -3.44 -25.13
CA LEU A 196 -6.60 -3.29 -24.19
C LEU A 196 -5.37 -3.99 -24.79
N SER A 197 -4.25 -3.29 -24.89
CA SER A 197 -2.98 -3.86 -25.34
C SER A 197 -1.84 -3.52 -24.40
N CYS A 198 -0.83 -4.38 -24.36
CA CYS A 198 0.42 -4.13 -23.62
C CYS A 198 1.36 -3.19 -24.38
N THR A 199 1.15 -3.03 -25.68
CA THR A 199 1.99 -2.20 -26.56
C THR A 199 1.19 -1.07 -27.17
N GLU A 200 1.84 0.06 -27.40
CA GLU A 200 1.23 1.24 -28.04
C GLU A 200 0.87 0.94 -29.50
N HIS A 201 1.74 0.21 -30.18
CA HIS A 201 1.51 -0.20 -31.57
C HIS A 201 1.07 -1.66 -31.61
N ILE A 202 -0.15 -1.87 -32.09
CA ILE A 202 -0.77 -3.19 -32.15
C ILE A 202 -0.38 -3.87 -33.44
N SER A 203 0.26 -5.05 -33.35
CA SER A 203 0.61 -5.83 -34.52
C SER A 203 -0.65 -6.19 -35.32
N GLY A 204 -0.67 -5.86 -36.62
CA GLY A 204 -1.81 -6.11 -37.49
C GLY A 204 -2.86 -4.99 -37.55
N GLU A 205 -2.71 -3.91 -36.79
CA GLU A 205 -3.59 -2.73 -36.82
C GLU A 205 -3.74 -2.14 -38.23
N GLU A 206 -2.67 -2.16 -39.02
CA GLU A 206 -2.65 -1.57 -40.35
C GLU A 206 -3.68 -2.19 -41.30
N LYS A 207 -3.95 -3.48 -41.17
CA LYS A 207 -4.96 -4.20 -41.97
C LYS A 207 -6.36 -3.64 -41.75
N TRP A 208 -6.62 -3.07 -40.57
CA TRP A 208 -7.92 -2.59 -40.16
C TRP A 208 -8.15 -1.10 -40.43
N LYS A 209 -7.12 -0.32 -40.64
CA LYS A 209 -7.21 1.14 -40.88
C LYS A 209 -8.12 1.52 -42.05
N SER A 210 -8.33 0.63 -43.01
CA SER A 210 -9.22 0.85 -44.15
C SER A 210 -10.70 0.70 -43.81
N SER A 211 -11.07 -0.20 -42.90
CA SER A 211 -12.45 -0.59 -42.57
C SER A 211 -12.91 -0.18 -41.18
N VAL A 212 -12.00 0.15 -40.27
CA VAL A 212 -12.26 0.47 -38.88
C VAL A 212 -11.62 1.79 -38.52
N THR A 213 -12.35 2.59 -37.74
CA THR A 213 -11.81 3.80 -37.09
C THR A 213 -11.26 3.40 -35.73
N ILE A 214 -9.97 3.59 -35.51
CA ILE A 214 -9.27 3.30 -34.27
C ILE A 214 -8.97 4.62 -33.56
N THR A 215 -9.56 4.83 -32.40
CA THR A 215 -9.37 6.06 -31.64
C THR A 215 -8.62 5.73 -30.33
N PRO A 216 -7.41 6.28 -30.12
CA PRO A 216 -6.69 6.10 -28.86
C PRO A 216 -7.42 6.84 -27.74
N VAL A 217 -7.63 6.17 -26.62
CA VAL A 217 -8.21 6.75 -25.39
C VAL A 217 -7.10 7.25 -24.48
N GLY A 218 -6.06 6.42 -24.32
CA GLY A 218 -4.90 6.81 -23.54
C GLY A 218 -4.08 5.64 -23.03
N ARG A 219 -2.98 6.02 -22.39
CA ARG A 219 -2.11 5.10 -21.64
C ARG A 219 -2.54 5.10 -20.19
N TYR A 220 -2.72 3.93 -19.63
CA TYR A 220 -3.04 3.66 -18.23
C TYR A 220 -1.88 2.93 -17.59
N ASP A 221 -1.47 3.37 -16.41
CA ASP A 221 -0.35 2.82 -15.67
C ASP A 221 -0.80 2.50 -14.26
N ASP A 222 -1.12 1.25 -14.03
CA ASP A 222 -1.58 0.76 -12.72
C ASP A 222 -0.43 0.35 -11.79
N ASN A 223 0.82 0.74 -12.13
CA ASN A 223 1.94 0.47 -11.26
C ASN A 223 1.74 1.08 -9.87
N PRO A 224 1.87 0.28 -8.81
CA PRO A 224 1.85 0.80 -7.44
C PRO A 224 3.11 1.63 -7.12
N TRP A 225 4.18 1.46 -7.91
CA TRP A 225 5.47 2.11 -7.72
C TRP A 225 5.75 3.11 -8.83
N PRO A 226 6.39 4.28 -8.53
CA PRO A 226 6.72 5.27 -9.54
C PRO A 226 7.77 4.74 -10.52
N GLN A 227 7.80 5.32 -11.70
CA GLN A 227 8.80 5.02 -12.73
C GLN A 227 10.22 5.18 -12.17
N GLY A 228 11.10 4.21 -12.47
CA GLY A 228 12.46 4.14 -11.91
C GLY A 228 12.59 3.38 -10.59
N HIS A 229 11.48 2.98 -9.95
CA HIS A 229 11.56 2.09 -8.80
C HIS A 229 11.83 0.65 -9.26
N ARG A 230 12.70 -0.10 -8.53
CA ARG A 230 13.10 -1.48 -8.88
C ARG A 230 11.95 -2.49 -9.07
N ARG A 231 10.77 -2.18 -8.56
CA ARG A 231 9.55 -3.01 -8.68
C ARG A 231 8.57 -2.47 -9.71
N TYR A 232 8.94 -1.41 -10.40
CA TYR A 232 8.16 -0.92 -11.54
C TYR A 232 8.29 -1.94 -12.68
N THR A 233 7.19 -2.37 -13.26
CA THR A 233 7.18 -3.27 -14.41
C THR A 233 6.25 -2.72 -15.49
N GLU A 234 6.60 -2.96 -16.74
CA GLU A 234 5.79 -2.53 -17.89
C GLU A 234 4.49 -3.35 -18.04
N ASP A 235 4.41 -4.50 -17.36
CA ASP A 235 3.21 -5.35 -17.38
C ASP A 235 1.94 -4.66 -16.87
N PHE A 236 2.10 -3.61 -16.04
CA PHE A 236 1.00 -2.81 -15.51
C PHE A 236 0.55 -1.68 -16.46
N ILE A 237 1.30 -1.46 -17.54
CA ILE A 237 0.94 -0.44 -18.53
C ILE A 237 -0.02 -1.06 -19.52
N LYS A 238 -1.13 -0.36 -19.77
CA LYS A 238 -2.10 -0.74 -20.79
C LYS A 238 -2.44 0.46 -21.66
N TYR A 239 -2.51 0.20 -22.95
CA TYR A 239 -2.96 1.15 -23.95
C TYR A 239 -4.40 0.81 -24.29
N VAL A 240 -5.28 1.81 -24.20
CA VAL A 240 -6.71 1.65 -24.45
C VAL A 240 -7.06 2.32 -25.77
N THR A 241 -7.66 1.57 -26.67
CA THR A 241 -8.14 2.06 -27.96
C THR A 241 -9.59 1.67 -28.19
N VAL A 242 -10.34 2.54 -28.86
CA VAL A 242 -11.73 2.26 -29.26
C VAL A 242 -11.78 1.95 -30.75
N TRP A 243 -12.38 0.83 -31.08
CA TRP A 243 -12.54 0.33 -32.43
C TRP A 243 -14.00 0.48 -32.86
N ARG A 244 -14.24 1.20 -33.93
CA ARG A 244 -15.58 1.44 -34.49
C ARG A 244 -15.60 1.17 -35.98
N GLN A 245 -16.72 0.69 -36.49
CA GLN A 245 -16.91 0.59 -37.92
C GLN A 245 -16.88 1.98 -38.55
N LYS A 246 -16.21 2.10 -39.72
CA LYS A 246 -16.25 3.33 -40.51
C LYS A 246 -17.58 3.57 -41.15
#